data_fb1f00143378352f5835f109bc85f5f3
#
_entry.id   fb1f00143378352f5835f109bc85f5f3
#
_cell.length_a   1.000
_cell.length_b   1.000
_cell.length_c   1.000
_cell.angle_alpha   90.00
_cell.angle_beta   90.00
_cell.angle_gamma   90.00
#
_symmetry.space_group_name_H-M   'P 1'
#
loop_
_entity.id
_entity.type
_entity.pdbx_description
1 polymer ?
#
loop_
_entity_poly.entity_id
_entity_poly.type
_entity_poly.pdbx_seq_one_letter_code
_entity_poly.pdbx_strand_id
1 'polypeptide(L)'
;MDWPSGLHSLRRGVGIASRAMAARVREHGPAVRESSPPVPGRFVVMREFGANPGRLRLRAYLPARAVRPGAPLIVLLHGCGQDAADFAAEAGWTDLADRLHLPLLLPEQQEANNRQRCFHWFHLAETRRGHGEAASIAAMVAAMTARLQSDRGRVFVAGLSAGGAMAAALLIAYPELFSAGASFAGLPVGEATSMVQALTTMAHGGKDVTPGEWVSRARRVAPPDYSGVWPRLSIWQGESDKVVVPQNGANLAAQWRALHGVSDTPTRQAAHHLRWGEAVELWMLPRLGHAWAIGEDTGRPSQFAVAGKVDAVTEIVRFWGLG
;
A
#
# COMPACT_ATOMS: atom_id res chain seq x y z
N MET A 1 -16.67 -33.12 -35.97
CA MET A 1 -16.30 -34.53 -35.85
C MET A 1 -16.10 -34.80 -34.39
N ASP A 2 -17.14 -35.06 -33.77
CA ASP A 2 -17.71 -36.30 -33.21
C ASP A 2 -17.02 -36.75 -31.91
N TRP A 3 -17.78 -36.56 -30.85
CA TRP A 3 -17.71 -37.29 -29.60
C TRP A 3 -18.24 -38.70 -29.78
N PRO A 4 -17.90 -39.69 -28.98
CA PRO A 4 -18.94 -40.48 -28.38
C PRO A 4 -18.85 -40.69 -26.86
N SER A 5 -20.03 -40.62 -26.30
CA SER A 5 -20.58 -41.06 -25.03
C SER A 5 -20.44 -42.60 -24.77
N GLY A 6 -20.39 -42.98 -23.49
CA GLY A 6 -20.55 -44.36 -23.06
C GLY A 6 -20.85 -44.52 -21.60
N LEU A 7 -22.12 -44.69 -21.27
CA LEU A 7 -22.74 -45.09 -20.00
C LEU A 7 -22.59 -46.59 -19.74
N HIS A 8 -22.57 -47.01 -18.47
CA HIS A 8 -23.36 -48.09 -17.80
C HIS A 8 -22.64 -48.52 -16.51
N SER A 9 -23.18 -48.34 -15.39
CA SER A 9 -24.24 -48.94 -14.54
C SER A 9 -23.96 -50.35 -14.03
N LEU A 10 -24.29 -50.55 -12.75
CA LEU A 10 -24.84 -51.69 -11.99
C LEU A 10 -23.95 -52.19 -10.84
N ARG A 11 -24.38 -52.18 -9.70
CA ARG A 11 -25.37 -52.81 -8.80
C ARG A 11 -24.73 -53.47 -7.57
N ARG A 12 -25.23 -53.09 -6.40
CA ARG A 12 -25.69 -53.86 -5.22
C ARG A 12 -24.85 -54.99 -4.63
N GLY A 13 -24.62 -54.90 -3.32
CA GLY A 13 -24.40 -56.00 -2.42
C GLY A 13 -24.72 -55.59 -0.95
N VAL A 14 -25.83 -56.12 -0.45
CA VAL A 14 -26.33 -55.98 0.93
C VAL A 14 -25.65 -57.05 1.79
N GLY A 15 -25.23 -56.70 2.99
CA GLY A 15 -24.77 -57.64 4.03
C GLY A 15 -25.04 -57.11 5.44
N ILE A 16 -25.98 -57.78 6.10
CA ILE A 16 -26.52 -57.51 7.45
C ILE A 16 -25.73 -58.26 8.52
N ALA A 17 -25.72 -57.64 9.74
CA ALA A 17 -25.55 -58.19 11.09
C ALA A 17 -24.11 -58.28 11.63
N SER A 18 -23.81 -57.70 12.80
CA SER A 18 -24.24 -58.15 14.13
C SER A 18 -23.85 -57.13 15.22
N ARG A 19 -24.73 -57.03 16.21
CA ARG A 19 -24.59 -56.24 17.45
C ARG A 19 -23.42 -56.77 18.30
N ALA A 20 -22.61 -55.85 18.83
CA ALA A 20 -21.97 -56.02 20.13
C ALA A 20 -21.92 -54.65 20.83
N MET A 21 -22.65 -54.62 21.92
CA MET A 21 -22.78 -53.52 22.87
C MET A 21 -21.49 -53.44 23.68
N ALA A 22 -20.77 -52.32 23.57
CA ALA A 22 -19.74 -51.91 24.52
C ALA A 22 -19.99 -50.47 24.89
N ALA A 23 -20.56 -50.27 26.08
CA ALA A 23 -20.69 -48.95 26.71
C ALA A 23 -19.28 -48.42 26.98
N ARG A 24 -18.87 -47.36 26.24
CA ARG A 24 -17.70 -46.53 26.60
C ARG A 24 -18.26 -45.23 27.25
N VAL A 25 -17.92 -45.08 28.50
CA VAL A 25 -18.02 -43.86 29.26
C VAL A 25 -17.34 -42.76 28.46
N ARG A 26 -18.10 -41.76 27.96
CA ARG A 26 -17.57 -40.55 27.39
C ARG A 26 -17.19 -39.63 28.55
N GLU A 27 -15.92 -39.55 28.85
CA GLU A 27 -15.38 -38.44 29.61
C GLU A 27 -15.63 -37.15 28.81
N HIS A 28 -16.46 -36.28 29.34
CA HIS A 28 -16.68 -34.95 28.82
C HIS A 28 -15.43 -34.10 29.17
N GLY A 29 -14.43 -34.08 28.30
CA GLY A 29 -13.43 -33.03 28.30
C GLY A 29 -14.13 -31.68 28.10
N PRO A 30 -13.55 -30.56 28.63
CA PRO A 30 -14.16 -29.26 28.44
C PRO A 30 -14.30 -28.99 26.93
N ALA A 31 -15.56 -28.66 26.54
CA ALA A 31 -15.85 -28.29 25.17
C ALA A 31 -14.96 -27.10 24.80
N VAL A 32 -14.00 -27.32 23.88
CA VAL A 32 -13.28 -26.24 23.20
C VAL A 32 -14.37 -25.43 22.53
N ARG A 33 -14.63 -24.23 23.05
CA ARG A 33 -15.51 -23.27 22.38
C ARG A 33 -14.81 -22.96 21.06
N GLU A 34 -15.32 -23.48 19.96
CA GLU A 34 -14.98 -22.98 18.65
C GLU A 34 -15.26 -21.47 18.67
N SER A 35 -14.19 -20.69 18.67
CA SER A 35 -14.33 -19.25 18.54
C SER A 35 -14.97 -18.99 17.19
N SER A 36 -16.14 -18.37 17.20
CA SER A 36 -16.76 -17.88 15.96
C SER A 36 -15.72 -17.12 15.15
N PRO A 37 -15.68 -17.30 13.82
CA PRO A 37 -14.71 -16.59 13.01
C PRO A 37 -14.79 -15.09 13.31
N PRO A 38 -13.65 -14.40 13.39
CA PRO A 38 -13.63 -12.98 13.72
C PRO A 38 -14.47 -12.21 12.69
N VAL A 39 -15.39 -11.37 13.19
CA VAL A 39 -16.17 -10.48 12.32
C VAL A 39 -15.18 -9.52 11.67
N PRO A 40 -15.13 -9.39 10.33
CA PRO A 40 -14.22 -8.45 9.67
C PRO A 40 -14.61 -7.01 9.97
N GLY A 41 -13.66 -6.10 9.85
CA GLY A 41 -13.90 -4.67 9.89
C GLY A 41 -14.81 -4.21 8.74
N ARG A 42 -15.07 -2.92 8.68
CA ARG A 42 -15.99 -2.34 7.68
C ARG A 42 -15.42 -1.14 6.97
N PHE A 43 -15.74 -1.03 5.70
CA PHE A 43 -15.54 0.20 4.95
C PHE A 43 -16.62 1.23 5.25
N VAL A 44 -16.22 2.48 5.39
CA VAL A 44 -17.12 3.62 5.61
C VAL A 44 -16.76 4.75 4.65
N VAL A 45 -17.77 5.54 4.25
CA VAL A 45 -17.58 6.75 3.46
C VAL A 45 -17.79 7.95 4.38
N MET A 46 -16.84 8.87 4.36
CA MET A 46 -16.93 10.12 5.11
C MET A 46 -17.10 11.29 4.15
N ARG A 47 -18.09 12.13 4.38
CA ARG A 47 -18.39 13.25 3.49
C ARG A 47 -17.79 14.58 3.95
N GLU A 48 -17.57 14.73 5.25
CA GLU A 48 -17.08 15.95 5.88
C GLU A 48 -15.69 15.74 6.47
N PHE A 49 -14.69 16.38 5.88
CA PHE A 49 -13.29 16.31 6.32
C PHE A 49 -12.51 17.62 6.08
N GLY A 50 -13.19 18.71 5.73
CA GLY A 50 -12.58 20.00 5.47
C GLY A 50 -12.35 20.30 3.99
N ALA A 51 -11.30 21.06 3.67
CA ALA A 51 -11.00 21.47 2.31
C ALA A 51 -10.67 20.28 1.40
N ASN A 52 -11.24 20.27 0.19
CA ASN A 52 -11.05 19.20 -0.79
C ASN A 52 -10.80 19.76 -2.20
N PRO A 53 -9.71 20.52 -2.41
CA PRO A 53 -9.41 21.09 -3.72
C PRO A 53 -9.17 20.04 -4.81
N GLY A 54 -8.63 18.87 -4.47
CA GLY A 54 -8.43 17.73 -5.39
C GLY A 54 -9.69 16.93 -5.65
N ARG A 55 -10.84 17.27 -5.05
CA ARG A 55 -12.14 16.60 -5.24
C ARG A 55 -12.07 15.08 -5.10
N LEU A 56 -11.33 14.60 -4.11
CA LEU A 56 -11.22 13.19 -3.78
C LEU A 56 -12.41 12.73 -2.92
N ARG A 57 -12.70 11.43 -2.93
CA ARG A 57 -13.56 10.82 -1.93
C ARG A 57 -12.74 10.39 -0.72
N LEU A 58 -13.34 10.48 0.46
CA LEU A 58 -12.77 9.89 1.66
C LEU A 58 -13.51 8.59 1.97
N ARG A 59 -12.81 7.48 1.83
CA ARG A 59 -13.18 6.19 2.41
C ARG A 59 -12.26 5.87 3.58
N ALA A 60 -12.72 5.05 4.49
CA ALA A 60 -11.91 4.51 5.57
C ALA A 60 -12.29 3.03 5.81
N TYR A 61 -11.35 2.28 6.33
CA TYR A 61 -11.60 0.97 6.90
C TYR A 61 -11.43 1.06 8.41
N LEU A 62 -12.47 0.63 9.14
CA LEU A 62 -12.46 0.56 10.59
C LEU A 62 -12.42 -0.92 10.98
N PRO A 63 -11.41 -1.36 11.76
CA PRO A 63 -11.31 -2.74 12.19
C PRO A 63 -12.52 -3.13 13.04
N ALA A 64 -12.80 -4.44 13.16
CA ALA A 64 -13.91 -4.95 13.93
C ALA A 64 -13.86 -4.56 15.42
N ARG A 65 -12.67 -4.54 15.98
CA ARG A 65 -12.45 -4.03 17.33
C ARG A 65 -12.24 -2.52 17.31
N ALA A 66 -12.73 -1.85 18.35
CA ALA A 66 -12.60 -0.41 18.48
C ALA A 66 -11.14 0.05 18.41
N VAL A 67 -10.87 1.07 17.58
CA VAL A 67 -9.59 1.76 17.52
C VAL A 67 -9.34 2.44 18.87
N ARG A 68 -8.18 2.22 19.45
CA ARG A 68 -7.78 2.87 20.70
C ARG A 68 -7.28 4.29 20.44
N PRO A 69 -7.53 5.24 21.34
CA PRO A 69 -6.85 6.54 21.31
C PRO A 69 -5.32 6.35 21.26
N GLY A 70 -4.64 7.16 20.47
CA GLY A 70 -3.20 7.02 20.25
C GLY A 70 -2.80 5.94 19.24
N ALA A 71 -3.76 5.26 18.59
CA ALA A 71 -3.45 4.30 17.53
C ALA A 71 -2.81 5.01 16.32
N PRO A 72 -1.86 4.36 15.61
CA PRO A 72 -1.37 4.84 14.32
C PRO A 72 -2.47 4.97 13.29
N LEU A 73 -2.28 5.86 12.31
CA LEU A 73 -3.14 5.97 11.13
C LEU A 73 -2.35 5.60 9.88
N ILE A 74 -2.90 4.71 9.06
CA ILE A 74 -2.31 4.32 7.78
C ILE A 74 -3.15 4.89 6.64
N VAL A 75 -2.50 5.62 5.73
CA VAL A 75 -3.10 6.18 4.51
C VAL A 75 -2.71 5.29 3.34
N LEU A 76 -3.68 4.85 2.54
CA LEU A 76 -3.45 3.98 1.39
C LEU A 76 -3.93 4.63 0.10
N LEU A 77 -3.05 4.68 -0.90
CA LEU A 77 -3.31 5.31 -2.19
C LEU A 77 -3.28 4.26 -3.29
N HIS A 78 -4.43 4.04 -3.92
CA HIS A 78 -4.59 3.05 -4.99
C HIS A 78 -3.89 3.45 -6.29
N GLY A 79 -3.63 2.48 -7.16
CA GLY A 79 -3.16 2.73 -8.52
C GLY A 79 -4.26 3.16 -9.49
N CYS A 80 -3.88 3.51 -10.71
CA CYS A 80 -4.83 3.84 -11.78
C CYS A 80 -5.82 2.69 -12.01
N GLY A 81 -7.07 3.02 -12.23
CA GLY A 81 -8.14 2.05 -12.52
C GLY A 81 -8.64 1.24 -11.32
N GLN A 82 -7.97 1.33 -10.17
CA GLN A 82 -8.40 0.62 -8.96
C GLN A 82 -9.49 1.37 -8.19
N ASP A 83 -10.20 0.64 -7.33
CA ASP A 83 -11.03 1.15 -6.25
C ASP A 83 -10.20 1.13 -4.95
N ALA A 84 -10.38 2.12 -4.09
CA ALA A 84 -9.56 2.24 -2.88
C ALA A 84 -9.82 1.11 -1.86
N ALA A 85 -11.06 0.61 -1.78
CA ALA A 85 -11.42 -0.49 -0.90
C ALA A 85 -10.88 -1.83 -1.43
N ASP A 86 -10.98 -2.05 -2.74
CA ASP A 86 -10.44 -3.26 -3.38
C ASP A 86 -8.93 -3.30 -3.23
N PHE A 87 -8.22 -2.19 -3.49
CA PHE A 87 -6.77 -2.11 -3.28
C PHE A 87 -6.39 -2.46 -1.84
N ALA A 88 -7.06 -1.90 -0.83
CA ALA A 88 -6.75 -2.17 0.56
C ALA A 88 -6.94 -3.65 0.93
N ALA A 89 -7.98 -4.29 0.39
CA ALA A 89 -8.29 -5.68 0.66
C ALA A 89 -7.37 -6.65 -0.13
N GLU A 90 -7.15 -6.40 -1.42
CA GLU A 90 -6.29 -7.22 -2.27
C GLU A 90 -4.84 -7.20 -1.80
N ALA A 91 -4.33 -6.03 -1.42
CA ALA A 91 -2.97 -5.86 -0.93
C ALA A 91 -2.74 -6.37 0.52
N GLY A 92 -3.77 -6.87 1.22
CA GLY A 92 -3.65 -7.43 2.57
C GLY A 92 -3.70 -6.40 3.71
N TRP A 93 -3.96 -5.12 3.40
CA TRP A 93 -4.01 -4.08 4.42
C TRP A 93 -5.21 -4.21 5.37
N THR A 94 -6.35 -4.72 4.91
CA THR A 94 -7.53 -4.97 5.76
C THR A 94 -7.25 -6.05 6.80
N ASP A 95 -6.54 -7.11 6.42
CA ASP A 95 -6.15 -8.19 7.32
C ASP A 95 -5.17 -7.70 8.40
N LEU A 96 -4.21 -6.86 7.99
CA LEU A 96 -3.33 -6.17 8.94
C LEU A 96 -4.12 -5.26 9.89
N ALA A 97 -5.03 -4.45 9.35
CA ALA A 97 -5.84 -3.51 10.13
C ALA A 97 -6.68 -4.22 11.19
N ASP A 98 -7.29 -5.35 10.86
CA ASP A 98 -8.05 -6.16 11.82
C ASP A 98 -7.14 -6.82 12.87
N ARG A 99 -5.98 -7.33 12.46
CA ARG A 99 -5.02 -7.96 13.37
C ARG A 99 -4.42 -6.96 14.37
N LEU A 100 -4.06 -5.77 13.92
CA LEU A 100 -3.41 -4.74 14.75
C LEU A 100 -4.40 -3.70 15.31
N HIS A 101 -5.68 -3.80 14.98
CA HIS A 101 -6.75 -2.85 15.35
C HIS A 101 -6.46 -1.42 14.91
N LEU A 102 -5.93 -1.26 13.69
CA LEU A 102 -5.56 0.01 13.11
C LEU A 102 -6.61 0.52 12.12
N PRO A 103 -6.92 1.82 12.11
CA PRO A 103 -7.75 2.41 11.06
C PRO A 103 -6.94 2.63 9.78
N LEU A 104 -7.60 2.43 8.63
CA LEU A 104 -7.05 2.81 7.34
C LEU A 104 -7.83 4.01 6.78
N LEU A 105 -7.09 4.99 6.28
CA LEU A 105 -7.61 6.13 5.53
C LEU A 105 -7.37 5.86 4.04
N LEU A 106 -8.41 5.90 3.24
CA LEU A 106 -8.42 5.49 1.85
C LEU A 106 -8.90 6.65 0.96
N PRO A 107 -8.03 7.63 0.66
CA PRO A 107 -8.34 8.64 -0.34
C PRO A 107 -8.61 7.96 -1.69
N GLU A 108 -9.75 8.29 -2.30
CA GLU A 108 -10.16 7.68 -3.55
C GLU A 108 -10.27 8.72 -4.66
N GLN A 109 -9.59 8.46 -5.76
CA GLN A 109 -9.69 9.26 -6.98
C GLN A 109 -11.01 8.96 -7.70
N GLN A 110 -11.57 9.97 -8.35
CA GLN A 110 -12.87 9.89 -9.01
C GLN A 110 -12.75 9.98 -10.53
N GLU A 111 -13.64 9.29 -11.24
CA GLU A 111 -13.74 9.38 -12.70
C GLU A 111 -14.04 10.80 -13.20
N ALA A 112 -14.74 11.60 -12.37
CA ALA A 112 -15.00 13.01 -12.66
C ALA A 112 -13.72 13.85 -12.73
N ASN A 113 -12.63 13.43 -12.09
CA ASN A 113 -11.31 14.09 -12.18
C ASN A 113 -10.53 13.58 -13.39
N ASN A 114 -10.51 12.25 -13.59
CA ASN A 114 -10.03 11.62 -14.81
C ASN A 114 -10.57 10.19 -14.92
N ARG A 115 -10.81 9.75 -16.16
CA ARG A 115 -11.44 8.45 -16.47
C ARG A 115 -10.66 7.24 -15.98
N GLN A 116 -9.34 7.38 -15.82
CA GLN A 116 -8.45 6.32 -15.35
C GLN A 116 -8.34 6.29 -13.84
N ARG A 117 -8.95 7.23 -13.12
CA ARG A 117 -8.84 7.35 -11.66
C ARG A 117 -7.40 7.31 -11.16
N CYS A 118 -6.48 7.96 -11.90
CA CYS A 118 -5.09 8.12 -11.48
C CYS A 118 -4.94 9.34 -10.60
N PHE A 119 -4.12 9.26 -9.53
CA PHE A 119 -3.63 10.46 -8.87
C PHE A 119 -2.73 11.24 -9.83
N HIS A 120 -2.84 12.57 -9.82
CA HIS A 120 -2.10 13.45 -10.73
C HIS A 120 -0.69 13.79 -10.18
N TRP A 121 0.07 12.77 -9.84
CA TRP A 121 1.39 12.84 -9.19
C TRP A 121 2.43 13.69 -9.93
N PHE A 122 2.27 13.89 -11.24
CA PHE A 122 3.17 14.66 -12.09
C PHE A 122 2.76 16.15 -12.23
N HIS A 123 1.62 16.55 -11.72
CA HIS A 123 1.16 17.94 -11.72
C HIS A 123 1.53 18.64 -10.41
N LEU A 124 2.39 19.65 -10.48
CA LEU A 124 2.80 20.42 -9.32
C LEU A 124 1.60 21.05 -8.59
N ALA A 125 0.55 21.46 -9.32
CA ALA A 125 -0.68 21.98 -8.74
C ALA A 125 -1.45 20.95 -7.89
N GLU A 126 -1.21 19.67 -8.08
CA GLU A 126 -1.87 18.58 -7.35
C GLU A 126 -1.01 18.00 -6.23
N THR A 127 0.33 18.20 -6.31
CA THR A 127 1.28 17.57 -5.39
C THR A 127 1.90 18.52 -4.36
N ARG A 128 1.96 19.84 -4.66
CA ARG A 128 2.57 20.79 -3.72
C ARG A 128 1.68 21.07 -2.52
N ARG A 129 2.32 21.44 -1.41
CA ARG A 129 1.64 21.84 -0.16
C ARG A 129 0.54 22.90 -0.40
N GLY A 130 -0.62 22.68 0.22
CA GLY A 130 -1.75 23.60 0.19
C GLY A 130 -2.59 23.55 -1.10
N HIS A 131 -2.27 22.67 -2.04
CA HIS A 131 -2.95 22.60 -3.34
C HIS A 131 -3.41 21.18 -3.68
N GLY A 132 -4.44 21.10 -4.52
CA GLY A 132 -4.90 19.93 -5.22
C GLY A 132 -5.15 18.70 -4.35
N GLU A 133 -4.75 17.55 -4.89
CA GLU A 133 -4.95 16.25 -4.24
C GLU A 133 -4.16 16.13 -2.94
N ALA A 134 -2.94 16.64 -2.90
CA ALA A 134 -2.11 16.60 -1.70
C ALA A 134 -2.74 17.35 -0.52
N ALA A 135 -3.35 18.54 -0.77
CA ALA A 135 -4.05 19.28 0.26
C ALA A 135 -5.34 18.57 0.72
N SER A 136 -6.06 17.93 -0.20
CA SER A 136 -7.23 17.14 0.15
C SER A 136 -6.87 15.97 1.06
N ILE A 137 -5.79 15.23 0.74
CA ILE A 137 -5.32 14.11 1.55
C ILE A 137 -4.85 14.59 2.92
N ALA A 138 -4.14 15.71 3.00
CA ALA A 138 -3.73 16.29 4.28
C ALA A 138 -4.92 16.69 5.16
N ALA A 139 -5.98 17.26 4.57
CA ALA A 139 -7.22 17.58 5.28
C ALA A 139 -7.93 16.30 5.78
N MET A 140 -7.98 15.24 4.97
CA MET A 140 -8.51 13.93 5.36
C MET A 140 -7.74 13.34 6.55
N VAL A 141 -6.40 13.40 6.51
CA VAL A 141 -5.55 12.92 7.62
C VAL A 141 -5.86 13.71 8.90
N ALA A 142 -5.93 15.03 8.82
CA ALA A 142 -6.24 15.89 9.97
C ALA A 142 -7.60 15.55 10.59
N ALA A 143 -8.64 15.38 9.74
CA ALA A 143 -9.99 15.02 10.18
C ALA A 143 -10.04 13.62 10.83
N MET A 144 -9.41 12.63 10.22
CA MET A 144 -9.39 11.26 10.76
C MET A 144 -8.59 11.16 12.06
N THR A 145 -7.43 11.81 12.12
CA THR A 145 -6.59 11.86 13.32
C THR A 145 -7.33 12.47 14.49
N ALA A 146 -8.05 13.59 14.26
CA ALA A 146 -8.86 14.22 15.28
C ALA A 146 -10.05 13.34 15.72
N ARG A 147 -10.79 12.76 14.75
CA ARG A 147 -11.97 11.92 15.01
C ARG A 147 -11.67 10.65 15.79
N LEU A 148 -10.55 10.01 15.46
CA LEU A 148 -10.12 8.74 16.08
C LEU A 148 -9.16 8.94 17.25
N GLN A 149 -8.78 10.18 17.53
CA GLN A 149 -7.74 10.51 18.52
C GLN A 149 -6.44 9.73 18.25
N SER A 150 -6.10 9.57 16.96
CA SER A 150 -4.87 8.87 16.55
C SER A 150 -3.63 9.67 16.92
N ASP A 151 -2.52 8.96 17.10
CA ASP A 151 -1.22 9.60 17.35
C ASP A 151 -0.74 10.35 16.10
N ARG A 152 -0.61 11.67 16.22
CA ARG A 152 -0.15 12.54 15.13
C ARG A 152 1.31 12.29 14.73
N GLY A 153 2.11 11.74 15.62
CA GLY A 153 3.49 11.32 15.35
C GLY A 153 3.59 9.94 14.70
N ARG A 154 2.47 9.24 14.48
CA ARG A 154 2.43 7.88 13.93
C ARG A 154 1.43 7.77 12.76
N VAL A 155 1.56 8.67 11.78
CA VAL A 155 0.82 8.64 10.53
C VAL A 155 1.75 8.14 9.42
N PHE A 156 1.27 7.16 8.66
CA PHE A 156 2.03 6.48 7.60
C PHE A 156 1.27 6.52 6.28
N VAL A 157 1.98 6.49 5.16
CA VAL A 157 1.35 6.46 3.83
C VAL A 157 1.98 5.38 2.96
N ALA A 158 1.16 4.60 2.27
CA ALA A 158 1.60 3.65 1.25
C ALA A 158 0.76 3.78 -0.02
N GLY A 159 1.34 3.44 -1.16
CA GLY A 159 0.58 3.45 -2.41
C GLY A 159 1.24 2.65 -3.53
N LEU A 160 0.42 2.32 -4.53
CA LEU A 160 0.82 1.59 -5.73
C LEU A 160 0.80 2.50 -6.96
N SER A 161 1.84 2.46 -7.81
CA SER A 161 1.85 3.13 -9.11
C SER A 161 1.65 4.65 -8.96
N ALA A 162 0.61 5.23 -9.56
CA ALA A 162 0.23 6.63 -9.34
C ALA A 162 0.03 6.97 -7.85
N GLY A 163 -0.53 6.03 -7.06
CA GLY A 163 -0.64 6.16 -5.61
C GLY A 163 0.71 6.11 -4.91
N GLY A 164 1.66 5.29 -5.39
CA GLY A 164 3.03 5.23 -4.89
C GLY A 164 3.81 6.52 -5.14
N ALA A 165 3.66 7.10 -6.32
CA ALA A 165 4.26 8.40 -6.66
C ALA A 165 3.62 9.55 -5.87
N MET A 166 2.29 9.52 -5.64
CA MET A 166 1.60 10.50 -4.79
C MET A 166 2.00 10.33 -3.32
N ALA A 167 2.21 9.10 -2.82
CA ALA A 167 2.73 8.87 -1.47
C ALA A 167 4.10 9.51 -1.27
N ALA A 168 5.03 9.35 -2.23
CA ALA A 168 6.31 10.02 -2.20
C ALA A 168 6.16 11.56 -2.22
N ALA A 169 5.25 12.10 -3.05
CA ALA A 169 4.99 13.54 -3.09
C ALA A 169 4.44 14.08 -1.75
N LEU A 170 3.56 13.34 -1.09
CA LEU A 170 3.00 13.69 0.23
C LEU A 170 4.06 13.75 1.32
N LEU A 171 5.02 12.80 1.33
CA LEU A 171 6.11 12.80 2.29
C LEU A 171 7.01 14.04 2.16
N ILE A 172 7.10 14.60 0.95
CA ILE A 172 7.85 15.84 0.70
C ILE A 172 6.99 17.08 0.96
N ALA A 173 5.72 17.08 0.54
CA ALA A 173 4.83 18.24 0.71
C ALA A 173 4.41 18.48 2.16
N TYR A 174 4.31 17.40 2.95
CA TYR A 174 3.86 17.43 4.35
C TYR A 174 4.78 16.57 5.24
N PRO A 175 6.08 16.86 5.29
CA PRO A 175 7.04 16.01 6.00
C PRO A 175 6.78 15.94 7.51
N GLU A 176 6.10 16.92 8.08
CA GLU A 176 5.71 16.94 9.48
C GLU A 176 4.47 16.09 9.79
N LEU A 177 3.72 15.72 8.75
CA LEU A 177 2.47 14.97 8.91
C LEU A 177 2.70 13.45 8.92
N PHE A 178 3.75 13.01 8.23
CA PHE A 178 4.02 11.57 8.03
C PHE A 178 5.35 11.15 8.67
N SER A 179 5.34 10.06 9.41
CA SER A 179 6.55 9.49 10.02
C SER A 179 7.37 8.68 9.04
N ALA A 180 6.70 7.97 8.15
CA ALA A 180 7.32 7.20 7.07
C ALA A 180 6.31 6.87 5.99
N GLY A 181 6.80 6.39 4.84
CA GLY A 181 5.96 5.91 3.75
C GLY A 181 6.46 4.65 3.09
N ALA A 182 5.65 4.15 2.15
CA ALA A 182 6.02 3.10 1.22
C ALA A 182 5.51 3.45 -0.19
N SER A 183 6.37 3.28 -1.17
CA SER A 183 6.07 3.53 -2.58
C SER A 183 6.31 2.27 -3.39
N PHE A 184 5.24 1.66 -3.90
CA PHE A 184 5.29 0.47 -4.72
C PHE A 184 5.11 0.85 -6.20
N ALA A 185 6.08 0.50 -7.04
CA ALA A 185 6.11 0.87 -8.47
C ALA A 185 5.84 2.38 -8.69
N GLY A 186 6.36 3.23 -7.79
CA GLY A 186 6.22 4.67 -7.86
C GLY A 186 7.34 5.34 -8.65
N LEU A 187 7.35 6.67 -8.64
CA LEU A 187 8.28 7.47 -9.42
C LEU A 187 8.87 8.60 -8.57
N PRO A 188 10.08 9.11 -8.95
CA PRO A 188 10.68 10.27 -8.28
C PRO A 188 9.81 11.52 -8.38
N VAL A 189 9.79 12.28 -7.30
CA VAL A 189 9.01 13.53 -7.22
C VAL A 189 9.64 14.61 -8.09
N GLY A 190 8.79 15.23 -8.91
CA GLY A 190 9.21 16.30 -9.83
C GLY A 190 10.00 15.84 -11.06
N GLU A 191 10.02 14.53 -11.33
CA GLU A 191 10.64 13.97 -12.54
C GLU A 191 9.83 14.29 -13.80
N ALA A 192 8.52 14.30 -13.70
CA ALA A 192 7.60 14.68 -14.77
C ALA A 192 6.76 15.90 -14.37
N THR A 193 6.41 16.72 -15.36
CA THR A 193 5.57 17.91 -15.19
C THR A 193 4.42 17.97 -16.22
N SER A 194 4.30 16.96 -17.06
CA SER A 194 3.23 16.78 -18.04
C SER A 194 2.90 15.31 -18.23
N MET A 195 1.73 15.02 -18.79
CA MET A 195 1.30 13.65 -19.09
C MET A 195 2.28 12.92 -20.01
N VAL A 196 2.80 13.61 -21.04
CA VAL A 196 3.76 13.02 -21.99
C VAL A 196 5.06 12.63 -21.26
N GLN A 197 5.59 13.53 -20.43
CA GLN A 197 6.77 13.23 -19.61
C GLN A 197 6.50 12.11 -18.63
N ALA A 198 5.34 12.09 -17.99
CA ALA A 198 4.95 11.03 -17.07
C ALA A 198 4.98 9.66 -17.75
N LEU A 199 4.35 9.51 -18.91
CA LEU A 199 4.35 8.27 -19.69
C LEU A 199 5.77 7.89 -20.16
N THR A 200 6.56 8.85 -20.59
CA THR A 200 7.97 8.61 -20.99
C THR A 200 8.80 8.13 -19.81
N THR A 201 8.69 8.80 -18.65
CA THR A 201 9.43 8.41 -17.44
C THR A 201 8.99 7.02 -16.94
N MET A 202 7.71 6.73 -16.96
CA MET A 202 7.19 5.40 -16.60
C MET A 202 7.84 4.32 -17.49
N ALA A 203 7.86 4.54 -18.80
CA ALA A 203 8.30 3.54 -19.78
C ALA A 203 9.83 3.40 -19.89
N HIS A 204 10.60 4.44 -19.56
CA HIS A 204 12.04 4.48 -19.84
C HIS A 204 12.91 4.83 -18.63
N GLY A 205 12.33 5.24 -17.50
CA GLY A 205 13.07 5.45 -16.25
C GLY A 205 13.79 6.78 -16.11
N GLY A 206 13.43 7.80 -16.82
CA GLY A 206 14.05 9.14 -16.68
C GLY A 206 15.53 9.20 -17.07
N LYS A 207 16.15 10.35 -16.84
CA LYS A 207 17.58 10.62 -17.13
C LYS A 207 18.43 10.44 -15.89
N ASP A 208 19.72 10.20 -16.07
CA ASP A 208 20.70 10.31 -14.99
C ASP A 208 20.66 11.72 -14.40
N VAL A 209 20.53 11.78 -13.08
CA VAL A 209 20.30 13.00 -12.33
C VAL A 209 21.27 13.05 -11.16
N THR A 210 21.92 14.19 -10.98
CA THR A 210 22.82 14.39 -9.83
C THR A 210 22.05 14.45 -8.51
N PRO A 211 22.69 14.12 -7.37
CA PRO A 211 22.05 14.26 -6.05
C PRO A 211 21.46 15.67 -5.81
N GLY A 212 22.17 16.72 -6.22
CA GLY A 212 21.69 18.10 -6.09
C GLY A 212 20.44 18.38 -6.91
N GLU A 213 20.31 17.81 -8.10
CA GLU A 213 19.10 17.92 -8.93
C GLU A 213 17.93 17.16 -8.30
N TRP A 214 18.15 15.96 -7.73
CA TRP A 214 17.11 15.23 -7.02
C TRP A 214 16.53 16.07 -5.87
N VAL A 215 17.39 16.68 -5.06
CA VAL A 215 16.97 17.58 -3.98
C VAL A 215 16.22 18.80 -4.54
N SER A 216 16.75 19.42 -5.61
CA SER A 216 16.11 20.58 -6.24
C SER A 216 14.69 20.26 -6.76
N ARG A 217 14.50 19.10 -7.40
CA ARG A 217 13.19 18.65 -7.89
C ARG A 217 12.21 18.43 -6.74
N ALA A 218 12.64 17.77 -5.67
CA ALA A 218 11.83 17.54 -4.48
C ALA A 218 11.41 18.86 -3.79
N ARG A 219 12.33 19.82 -3.69
CA ARG A 219 12.05 21.10 -3.04
C ARG A 219 10.98 21.95 -3.73
N ARG A 220 10.66 21.69 -4.99
CA ARG A 220 9.52 22.36 -5.67
C ARG A 220 8.16 22.01 -5.07
N VAL A 221 8.07 20.86 -4.40
CA VAL A 221 6.85 20.35 -3.76
C VAL A 221 6.85 20.63 -2.26
N ALA A 222 8.03 20.70 -1.66
CA ALA A 222 8.26 20.88 -0.24
C ALA A 222 7.72 22.22 0.31
N PRO A 223 7.48 22.32 1.64
CA PRO A 223 7.27 23.60 2.29
C PRO A 223 8.48 24.53 2.05
N PRO A 224 8.27 25.84 1.88
CA PRO A 224 9.35 26.81 1.82
C PRO A 224 10.28 26.64 3.03
N ASP A 225 11.58 26.73 2.80
CA ASP A 225 12.61 26.73 3.84
C ASP A 225 12.60 25.52 4.81
N TYR A 226 11.99 24.40 4.40
CA TYR A 226 12.01 23.20 5.22
C TYR A 226 13.44 22.70 5.47
N SER A 227 13.80 22.63 6.74
CA SER A 227 15.12 22.19 7.24
C SER A 227 15.03 21.02 8.22
N GLY A 228 13.83 20.45 8.40
CA GLY A 228 13.61 19.30 9.26
C GLY A 228 14.09 17.98 8.63
N VAL A 229 13.92 16.90 9.38
CA VAL A 229 14.25 15.54 8.92
C VAL A 229 13.14 15.05 7.97
N TRP A 230 13.53 14.57 6.79
CA TRP A 230 12.59 13.98 5.86
C TRP A 230 12.03 12.65 6.38
N PRO A 231 10.76 12.31 6.09
CA PRO A 231 10.21 11.00 6.44
C PRO A 231 10.96 9.85 5.74
N ARG A 232 11.02 8.72 6.41
CA ARG A 232 11.64 7.49 5.87
C ARG A 232 10.80 6.92 4.73
N LEU A 233 11.43 6.23 3.77
CA LEU A 233 10.73 5.63 2.64
C LEU A 233 11.19 4.19 2.37
N SER A 234 10.22 3.28 2.33
CA SER A 234 10.34 1.92 1.82
C SER A 234 9.89 1.90 0.35
N ILE A 235 10.80 1.51 -0.55
CA ILE A 235 10.56 1.52 -1.99
C ILE A 235 10.50 0.09 -2.50
N TRP A 236 9.50 -0.19 -3.32
CA TRP A 236 9.21 -1.52 -3.82
C TRP A 236 9.04 -1.50 -5.33
N GLN A 237 9.71 -2.42 -6.02
CA GLN A 237 9.70 -2.46 -7.48
C GLN A 237 9.79 -3.90 -8.00
N GLY A 238 8.93 -4.25 -8.93
CA GLY A 238 9.03 -5.49 -9.69
C GLY A 238 10.10 -5.39 -10.78
N GLU A 239 11.01 -6.37 -10.86
CA GLU A 239 12.04 -6.39 -11.90
C GLU A 239 11.48 -6.68 -13.30
N SER A 240 10.29 -7.27 -13.38
CA SER A 240 9.59 -7.54 -14.65
C SER A 240 8.48 -6.52 -14.96
N ASP A 241 8.44 -5.39 -14.24
CA ASP A 241 7.47 -4.34 -14.47
C ASP A 241 7.74 -3.63 -15.80
N LYS A 242 6.74 -3.68 -16.70
CA LYS A 242 6.78 -3.06 -18.05
C LYS A 242 5.92 -1.80 -18.12
N VAL A 243 5.22 -1.44 -17.05
CA VAL A 243 4.38 -0.24 -16.96
C VAL A 243 5.19 0.90 -16.34
N VAL A 244 5.79 0.63 -15.18
CA VAL A 244 6.75 1.51 -14.52
C VAL A 244 8.07 0.74 -14.42
N VAL A 245 8.98 1.01 -15.36
CA VAL A 245 10.21 0.23 -15.47
C VAL A 245 11.07 0.33 -14.19
N PRO A 246 11.85 -0.73 -13.87
CA PRO A 246 12.60 -0.85 -12.62
C PRO A 246 13.53 0.33 -12.30
N GLN A 247 14.01 1.02 -13.32
CA GLN A 247 14.85 2.22 -13.15
C GLN A 247 14.16 3.31 -12.31
N ASN A 248 12.82 3.42 -12.37
CA ASN A 248 12.10 4.42 -11.58
C ASN A 248 12.19 4.15 -10.06
N GLY A 249 12.14 2.89 -9.64
CA GLY A 249 12.36 2.52 -8.24
C GLY A 249 13.79 2.86 -7.77
N ALA A 250 14.79 2.58 -8.60
CA ALA A 250 16.19 2.94 -8.33
C ALA A 250 16.39 4.47 -8.26
N ASN A 251 15.77 5.23 -9.17
CA ASN A 251 15.80 6.68 -9.17
C ASN A 251 15.10 7.29 -7.94
N LEU A 252 13.97 6.72 -7.51
CA LEU A 252 13.28 7.15 -6.29
C LEU A 252 14.16 6.90 -5.06
N ALA A 253 14.87 5.77 -4.99
CA ALA A 253 15.84 5.50 -3.93
C ALA A 253 17.01 6.49 -3.97
N ALA A 254 17.53 6.84 -5.15
CA ALA A 254 18.56 7.87 -5.31
C ALA A 254 18.06 9.24 -4.82
N GLN A 255 16.83 9.63 -5.15
CA GLN A 255 16.24 10.87 -4.66
C GLN A 255 16.13 10.89 -3.14
N TRP A 256 15.65 9.81 -2.52
CA TRP A 256 15.51 9.76 -1.06
C TRP A 256 16.86 9.74 -0.34
N ARG A 257 17.86 9.04 -0.89
CA ARG A 257 19.24 9.09 -0.39
C ARG A 257 19.80 10.52 -0.43
N ALA A 258 19.59 11.22 -1.54
CA ALA A 258 20.02 12.61 -1.67
C ALA A 258 19.35 13.54 -0.66
N LEU A 259 18.05 13.38 -0.41
CA LEU A 259 17.30 14.13 0.60
C LEU A 259 17.81 13.89 2.02
N HIS A 260 18.22 12.67 2.33
CA HIS A 260 18.76 12.31 3.65
C HIS A 260 20.27 12.50 3.77
N GLY A 261 20.96 12.87 2.68
CA GLY A 261 22.41 13.04 2.67
C GLY A 261 23.18 11.73 2.97
N VAL A 262 22.59 10.58 2.63
CA VAL A 262 23.22 9.27 2.84
C VAL A 262 23.99 8.83 1.60
N SER A 263 25.06 8.04 1.81
CA SER A 263 25.96 7.61 0.74
C SER A 263 25.28 6.67 -0.25
N ASP A 264 25.91 6.49 -1.43
CA ASP A 264 25.43 5.56 -2.45
C ASP A 264 25.58 4.09 -2.04
N THR A 265 26.53 3.80 -1.15
CA THR A 265 26.78 2.43 -0.68
C THR A 265 25.72 2.03 0.34
N PRO A 266 24.98 0.93 0.12
CA PRO A 266 23.98 0.46 1.07
C PRO A 266 24.68 -0.04 2.35
N THR A 267 24.05 0.24 3.50
CA THR A 267 24.51 -0.26 4.81
C THR A 267 24.13 -1.73 5.02
N ARG A 268 23.13 -2.20 4.29
CA ARG A 268 22.73 -3.61 4.23
C ARG A 268 22.35 -3.97 2.79
N GLN A 269 22.89 -5.10 2.33
CA GLN A 269 22.56 -5.67 1.03
C GLN A 269 22.24 -7.15 1.17
N ALA A 270 21.07 -7.53 0.68
CA ALA A 270 20.63 -8.91 0.47
C ALA A 270 20.19 -9.07 -0.98
N ALA A 271 19.88 -10.28 -1.43
CA ALA A 271 19.63 -10.60 -2.85
C ALA A 271 18.64 -9.65 -3.54
N HIS A 272 17.58 -9.20 -2.83
CA HIS A 272 16.51 -8.36 -3.39
C HIS A 272 16.17 -7.17 -2.51
N HIS A 273 17.01 -6.86 -1.52
CA HIS A 273 16.77 -5.81 -0.54
C HIS A 273 18.04 -5.03 -0.27
N LEU A 274 18.00 -3.74 -0.55
CA LEU A 274 19.04 -2.77 -0.24
C LEU A 274 18.54 -1.82 0.83
N ARG A 275 19.40 -1.42 1.76
CA ARG A 275 19.05 -0.48 2.81
C ARG A 275 20.16 0.54 3.04
N TRP A 276 19.79 1.80 3.24
CA TRP A 276 20.68 2.91 3.56
C TRP A 276 20.29 3.51 4.90
N GLY A 277 20.98 3.05 5.95
CA GLY A 277 20.62 3.36 7.33
C GLY A 277 19.19 2.96 7.68
N GLU A 278 18.54 3.80 8.45
CA GLU A 278 17.12 3.61 8.81
C GLU A 278 16.17 4.42 7.90
N ALA A 279 16.71 5.23 6.99
CA ALA A 279 15.94 6.21 6.24
C ALA A 279 15.34 5.67 4.94
N VAL A 280 16.07 4.80 4.24
CA VAL A 280 15.72 4.35 2.89
C VAL A 280 15.94 2.87 2.74
N GLU A 281 14.97 2.18 2.17
CA GLU A 281 15.15 0.82 1.69
C GLU A 281 14.56 0.65 0.28
N LEU A 282 15.13 -0.29 -0.48
CA LEU A 282 14.68 -0.65 -1.82
C LEU A 282 14.57 -2.18 -1.94
N TRP A 283 13.37 -2.63 -2.27
CA TRP A 283 13.08 -4.00 -2.62
C TRP A 283 12.92 -4.12 -4.14
N MET A 284 13.79 -4.96 -4.76
CA MET A 284 13.71 -5.30 -6.18
C MET A 284 13.24 -6.75 -6.29
N LEU A 285 11.99 -6.96 -6.67
CA LEU A 285 11.36 -8.28 -6.61
C LEU A 285 11.43 -9.00 -7.97
N PRO A 286 12.18 -10.11 -8.07
CA PRO A 286 12.30 -10.86 -9.32
C PRO A 286 10.96 -11.37 -9.82
N ARG A 287 10.78 -11.36 -11.12
CA ARG A 287 9.57 -11.86 -11.82
C ARG A 287 8.27 -11.16 -11.47
N LEU A 288 8.24 -10.22 -10.54
CA LEU A 288 7.07 -9.39 -10.26
C LEU A 288 6.91 -8.36 -11.37
N GLY A 289 5.71 -8.27 -11.92
CA GLY A 289 5.29 -7.22 -12.86
C GLY A 289 4.79 -5.98 -12.13
N HIS A 290 3.86 -5.26 -12.77
CA HIS A 290 3.24 -4.05 -12.20
C HIS A 290 2.14 -4.42 -11.21
N ALA A 291 2.51 -4.90 -10.03
CA ALA A 291 1.58 -5.38 -9.02
C ALA A 291 2.17 -5.29 -7.62
N TRP A 292 1.32 -5.27 -6.60
CA TRP A 292 1.66 -5.37 -5.19
C TRP A 292 2.08 -6.80 -4.84
N ALA A 293 3.10 -6.99 -4.01
CA ALA A 293 3.50 -8.29 -3.53
C ALA A 293 2.75 -8.66 -2.25
N ILE A 294 1.99 -9.75 -2.28
CA ILE A 294 1.31 -10.32 -1.11
C ILE A 294 1.94 -11.65 -0.74
N GLY A 295 1.85 -12.03 0.54
CA GLY A 295 2.25 -13.35 1.00
C GLY A 295 1.31 -14.45 0.47
N GLU A 296 1.70 -15.71 0.64
CA GLU A 296 0.88 -16.84 0.18
C GLU A 296 -0.47 -16.91 0.90
N ASP A 297 -0.51 -16.46 2.16
CA ASP A 297 -1.70 -16.50 3.03
C ASP A 297 -2.25 -15.11 3.36
N THR A 298 -1.83 -14.05 2.66
CA THR A 298 -2.24 -12.66 2.93
C THR A 298 -2.83 -11.99 1.70
N GLY A 299 -3.78 -11.08 1.92
CA GLY A 299 -4.44 -10.37 0.85
C GLY A 299 -5.28 -11.26 -0.07
N ARG A 300 -5.60 -10.74 -1.25
CA ARG A 300 -6.35 -11.48 -2.28
C ARG A 300 -5.67 -11.31 -3.63
N PRO A 301 -5.22 -12.39 -4.27
CA PRO A 301 -4.59 -12.31 -5.59
C PRO A 301 -5.52 -11.67 -6.63
N SER A 302 -4.95 -10.77 -7.42
CA SER A 302 -5.62 -10.08 -8.54
C SER A 302 -4.60 -9.70 -9.60
N GLN A 303 -5.01 -8.96 -10.64
CA GLN A 303 -4.05 -8.41 -11.59
C GLN A 303 -3.10 -7.37 -10.96
N PHE A 304 -3.46 -6.80 -9.79
CA PHE A 304 -2.67 -5.79 -9.08
C PHE A 304 -2.08 -6.30 -7.76
N ALA A 305 -2.32 -7.57 -7.39
CA ALA A 305 -1.78 -8.19 -6.18
C ALA A 305 -1.34 -9.63 -6.49
N VAL A 306 -0.05 -9.89 -6.38
CA VAL A 306 0.55 -11.17 -6.76
C VAL A 306 1.16 -11.85 -5.55
N ALA A 307 0.71 -13.08 -5.29
CA ALA A 307 1.20 -13.90 -4.19
C ALA A 307 2.65 -14.36 -4.43
N GLY A 308 3.44 -14.36 -3.37
CA GLY A 308 4.83 -14.76 -3.40
C GLY A 308 5.43 -14.95 -2.01
N LYS A 309 6.74 -15.19 -1.99
CA LYS A 309 7.48 -15.43 -0.74
C LYS A 309 7.65 -14.18 0.14
N VAL A 310 7.46 -13.00 -0.43
CA VAL A 310 7.63 -11.72 0.28
C VAL A 310 6.26 -11.06 0.41
N ASP A 311 5.85 -10.85 1.64
CA ASP A 311 4.65 -10.07 1.97
C ASP A 311 5.04 -8.62 2.22
N ALA A 312 4.73 -7.74 1.26
CA ALA A 312 5.10 -6.34 1.33
C ALA A 312 4.49 -5.63 2.54
N VAL A 313 3.26 -5.94 2.91
CA VAL A 313 2.61 -5.31 4.08
C VAL A 313 3.37 -5.62 5.36
N THR A 314 3.77 -6.86 5.58
CA THR A 314 4.55 -7.28 6.75
C THR A 314 5.90 -6.57 6.81
N GLU A 315 6.63 -6.49 5.70
CA GLU A 315 7.94 -5.84 5.67
C GLU A 315 7.83 -4.31 5.82
N ILE A 316 6.83 -3.69 5.18
CA ILE A 316 6.56 -2.25 5.31
C ILE A 316 6.26 -1.87 6.76
N VAL A 317 5.37 -2.59 7.45
CA VAL A 317 5.04 -2.25 8.84
C VAL A 317 6.22 -2.50 9.79
N ARG A 318 7.07 -3.49 9.49
CA ARG A 318 8.34 -3.69 10.20
C ARG A 318 9.28 -2.50 10.00
N PHE A 319 9.43 -2.02 8.77
CA PHE A 319 10.20 -0.80 8.47
C PHE A 319 9.63 0.43 9.18
N TRP A 320 8.32 0.52 9.34
CA TRP A 320 7.67 1.61 10.08
C TRP A 320 7.78 1.50 11.60
N GLY A 321 8.13 0.32 12.14
CA GLY A 321 8.16 0.07 13.59
C GLY A 321 6.77 -0.13 14.17
N LEU A 322 5.86 -0.75 13.40
CA LEU A 322 4.49 -1.08 13.83
C LEU A 322 4.29 -2.57 14.19
N GLY A 323 5.28 -3.40 13.97
CA GLY A 323 5.24 -4.85 14.21
C GLY A 323 5.83 -5.26 15.54
#